data_5c0cdab9f3ed6c8996f92d0d8da35325
#
_entry.id   5c0cdab9f3ed6c8996f92d0d8da35325
#
_cell.length_a   1.000
_cell.length_b   1.000
_cell.length_c   1.000
_cell.angle_alpha   90.00
_cell.angle_beta   90.00
_cell.angle_gamma   90.00
#
_symmetry.space_group_name_H-M   'P 1'
#
loop_
_entity.id
_entity.type
_entity.pdbx_description
1 polymer ?
#
loop_
_entity_poly.entity_id
_entity_poly.type
_entity_poly.pdbx_seq_one_letter_code
_entity_poly.pdbx_strand_id
1 'polypeptide(L)'
;MLTVKNIKKSIKDKTIVDDVSFDVPLGVVNGLLGPNGAGKTTTFYIIAGLLKPDHGEIILDGQDISKLSMHERSKLGIKYLPQEPSIFQNLSVYENLLGLAEISIPKKEDIDKFIGKSIEEFGLSKIIDLKGRQLSGGQRRKVEIARTLAAEPKIILLD
;
A
#
# COMPACT_ATOMS: atom_id res chain seq x y z
N MET A 1 -4.13 -4.76 14.35
CA MET A 1 -5.46 -4.16 14.06
C MET A 1 -5.26 -2.68 13.75
N LEU A 2 -5.88 -2.18 12.68
CA LEU A 2 -5.92 -0.75 12.38
C LEU A 2 -7.30 -0.22 12.80
N THR A 3 -7.32 0.84 13.60
CA THR A 3 -8.54 1.55 14.01
C THR A 3 -8.49 2.99 13.52
N VAL A 4 -9.54 3.41 12.86
CA VAL A 4 -9.76 4.79 12.41
C VAL A 4 -10.93 5.34 13.22
N LYS A 5 -10.75 6.50 13.91
CA LYS A 5 -11.76 7.09 14.79
C LYS A 5 -12.04 8.53 14.39
N ASN A 6 -13.30 8.80 14.07
CA ASN A 6 -13.88 10.13 13.88
C ASN A 6 -13.01 11.07 13.00
N ILE A 7 -12.39 10.51 11.94
CA ILE A 7 -11.55 11.32 11.07
C ILE A 7 -12.38 12.31 10.27
N LYS A 8 -11.92 13.56 10.28
CA LYS A 8 -12.47 14.66 9.47
C LYS A 8 -11.37 15.29 8.63
N LYS A 9 -11.73 15.67 7.42
CA LYS A 9 -10.85 16.43 6.54
C LYS A 9 -11.62 17.39 5.66
N SER A 10 -11.27 18.66 5.74
CA SER A 10 -11.74 19.68 4.82
C SER A 10 -10.58 20.15 3.94
N ILE A 11 -10.88 20.43 2.69
CA ILE A 11 -9.93 21.05 1.74
C ILE A 11 -10.59 22.32 1.25
N LYS A 12 -9.96 23.47 1.54
CA LYS A 12 -10.58 24.79 1.41
C LYS A 12 -11.90 24.80 2.21
N ASP A 13 -12.99 25.19 1.60
CA ASP A 13 -14.31 25.31 2.26
C ASP A 13 -15.19 24.05 2.12
N LYS A 14 -14.62 22.93 1.60
CA LYS A 14 -15.37 21.71 1.37
C LYS A 14 -14.91 20.59 2.31
N THR A 15 -15.81 20.03 3.10
CA THR A 15 -15.57 18.80 3.85
C THR A 15 -15.56 17.62 2.89
N ILE A 16 -14.44 16.90 2.86
CA ILE A 16 -14.21 15.74 1.98
C ILE A 16 -14.40 14.42 2.75
N VAL A 17 -13.95 14.38 4.01
CA VAL A 17 -14.15 13.24 4.92
C VAL A 17 -14.82 13.81 6.15
N ASP A 18 -15.96 13.26 6.54
CA ASP A 18 -16.74 13.74 7.65
C ASP A 18 -17.09 12.60 8.61
N ASP A 19 -16.46 12.63 9.77
CA ASP A 19 -16.71 11.73 10.91
C ASP A 19 -16.63 10.24 10.60
N VAL A 20 -15.62 9.82 9.84
CA VAL A 20 -15.44 8.43 9.41
C VAL A 20 -14.73 7.62 10.49
N SER A 21 -15.34 6.49 10.88
CA SER A 21 -14.79 5.54 11.87
C SER A 21 -14.96 4.11 11.38
N PHE A 22 -13.93 3.29 11.52
CA PHE A 22 -13.97 1.84 11.25
C PHE A 22 -12.74 1.13 11.80
N ASP A 23 -12.87 -0.19 11.94
CA ASP A 23 -11.79 -1.09 12.34
C ASP A 23 -11.42 -2.04 11.18
N VAL A 24 -10.13 -2.31 11.05
CA VAL A 24 -9.58 -3.30 10.10
C VAL A 24 -8.79 -4.33 10.91
N PRO A 25 -9.38 -5.51 11.18
CA PRO A 25 -8.66 -6.62 11.80
C PRO A 25 -7.51 -7.11 10.90
N LEU A 26 -6.48 -7.72 11.49
CA LEU A 26 -5.41 -8.37 10.70
C LEU A 26 -5.95 -9.63 10.01
N GLY A 27 -5.42 -9.92 8.82
CA GLY A 27 -5.78 -11.11 8.05
C GLY A 27 -7.15 -11.04 7.37
N VAL A 28 -7.79 -9.87 7.33
CA VAL A 28 -9.11 -9.67 6.72
C VAL A 28 -9.01 -8.68 5.58
N VAL A 29 -9.78 -8.91 4.51
CA VAL A 29 -9.97 -7.96 3.42
C VAL A 29 -11.20 -7.11 3.71
N ASN A 30 -11.00 -5.79 3.82
CA ASN A 30 -12.07 -4.82 4.00
C ASN A 30 -12.23 -3.95 2.77
N GLY A 31 -13.46 -3.71 2.33
CA GLY A 31 -13.79 -2.82 1.23
C GLY A 31 -14.30 -1.47 1.71
N LEU A 32 -13.66 -0.37 1.28
CA LEU A 32 -14.18 0.98 1.46
C LEU A 32 -15.01 1.35 0.23
N LEU A 33 -16.34 1.32 0.37
CA LEU A 33 -17.29 1.53 -0.73
C LEU A 33 -17.89 2.94 -0.67
N GLY A 34 -18.24 3.46 -1.84
CA GLY A 34 -18.90 4.75 -1.98
C GLY A 34 -18.78 5.29 -3.41
N PRO A 35 -19.59 6.28 -3.78
CA PRO A 35 -19.57 6.91 -5.11
C PRO A 35 -18.25 7.66 -5.36
N ASN A 36 -18.04 8.08 -6.61
CA ASN A 36 -16.92 8.95 -6.95
C ASN A 36 -17.04 10.27 -6.18
N GLY A 37 -15.92 10.74 -5.63
CA GLY A 37 -15.89 11.95 -4.81
C GLY A 37 -16.32 11.77 -3.34
N ALA A 38 -16.64 10.55 -2.89
CA ALA A 38 -17.02 10.26 -1.49
C ALA A 38 -15.86 10.31 -0.48
N GLY A 39 -14.65 10.70 -0.89
CA GLY A 39 -13.51 10.84 0.01
C GLY A 39 -12.71 9.54 0.24
N LYS A 40 -12.93 8.46 -0.53
CA LYS A 40 -12.22 7.18 -0.36
C LYS A 40 -10.70 7.33 -0.46
N THR A 41 -10.20 7.87 -1.55
CA THR A 41 -8.76 8.14 -1.75
C THR A 41 -8.21 9.10 -0.69
N THR A 42 -8.99 10.12 -0.30
CA THR A 42 -8.61 11.03 0.79
C THR A 42 -8.46 10.29 2.12
N THR A 43 -9.37 9.36 2.42
CA THR A 43 -9.28 8.49 3.59
C THR A 43 -8.03 7.61 3.55
N PHE A 44 -7.71 7.01 2.40
CA PHE A 44 -6.46 6.26 2.22
C PHE A 44 -5.22 7.14 2.41
N TYR A 45 -5.21 8.37 1.88
CA TYR A 45 -4.12 9.31 2.08
C TYR A 45 -3.93 9.68 3.56
N ILE A 46 -5.02 9.81 4.30
CA ILE A 46 -4.97 10.06 5.74
C ILE A 46 -4.38 8.85 6.47
N ILE A 47 -4.82 7.62 6.16
CA ILE A 47 -4.30 6.40 6.79
C ILE A 47 -2.84 6.14 6.40
N ALA A 48 -2.47 6.40 5.16
CA ALA A 48 -1.09 6.26 4.68
C ALA A 48 -0.13 7.31 5.26
N GLY A 49 -0.65 8.42 5.80
CA GLY A 49 0.17 9.55 6.31
C GLY A 49 0.64 10.52 5.23
N LEU A 50 0.01 10.50 4.06
CA LEU A 50 0.19 11.47 2.98
C LEU A 50 -0.55 12.78 3.27
N LEU A 51 -1.66 12.70 4.01
CA LEU A 51 -2.48 13.83 4.38
C LEU A 51 -2.78 13.77 5.88
N LYS A 52 -2.69 14.89 6.57
CA LYS A 52 -3.07 14.97 7.99
C LYS A 52 -4.59 15.18 8.10
N PRO A 53 -5.29 14.44 8.97
CA PRO A 53 -6.68 14.74 9.30
C PRO A 53 -6.76 16.06 10.08
N ASP A 54 -7.90 16.74 10.00
CA ASP A 54 -8.17 17.93 10.81
C ASP A 54 -8.64 17.54 12.22
N HIS A 55 -9.34 16.38 12.33
CA HIS A 55 -9.77 15.76 13.56
C HIS A 55 -9.72 14.25 13.46
N GLY A 56 -9.79 13.58 14.62
CA GLY A 56 -9.82 12.13 14.73
C GLY A 56 -8.45 11.49 14.90
N GLU A 57 -8.45 10.18 15.04
CA GLU A 57 -7.27 9.39 15.38
C GLU A 57 -7.12 8.18 14.47
N ILE A 58 -5.87 7.79 14.23
CA ILE A 58 -5.50 6.55 13.55
C ILE A 58 -4.61 5.75 14.48
N ILE A 59 -5.04 4.55 14.83
CA ILE A 59 -4.38 3.68 15.81
C ILE A 59 -3.99 2.38 15.11
N LEU A 60 -2.71 2.01 15.18
CA LEU A 60 -2.19 0.73 14.70
C LEU A 60 -1.66 -0.09 15.88
N ASP A 61 -2.24 -1.27 16.10
CA ASP A 61 -1.87 -2.18 17.20
C ASP A 61 -1.81 -1.48 18.58
N GLY A 62 -2.76 -0.56 18.84
CA GLY A 62 -2.84 0.21 20.09
C GLY A 62 -1.98 1.48 20.14
N GLN A 63 -1.13 1.71 19.15
CA GLN A 63 -0.31 2.91 19.05
C GLN A 63 -1.01 3.99 18.20
N ASP A 64 -1.15 5.20 18.72
CA ASP A 64 -1.61 6.36 17.93
C ASP A 64 -0.51 6.75 16.92
N ILE A 65 -0.87 6.70 15.64
CA ILE A 65 0.00 7.03 14.52
C ILE A 65 -0.47 8.29 13.76
N SER A 66 -1.45 9.02 14.28
CA SER A 66 -2.11 10.14 13.59
C SER A 66 -1.14 11.22 13.15
N LYS A 67 -0.08 11.46 13.94
CA LYS A 67 0.94 12.48 13.69
C LYS A 67 2.15 11.99 12.89
N LEU A 68 2.27 10.67 12.71
CA LEU A 68 3.41 10.07 12.01
C LEU A 68 3.31 10.33 10.50
N SER A 69 4.46 10.57 9.89
CA SER A 69 4.61 10.70 8.43
C SER A 69 4.38 9.36 7.72
N MET A 70 4.16 9.40 6.40
CA MET A 70 4.07 8.20 5.57
C MET A 70 5.27 7.26 5.75
N HIS A 71 6.49 7.80 5.83
CA HIS A 71 7.70 7.03 6.01
C HIS A 71 7.71 6.27 7.35
N GLU A 72 7.33 6.93 8.44
CA GLU A 72 7.24 6.32 9.76
C GLU A 72 6.15 5.23 9.81
N ARG A 73 4.96 5.49 9.22
CA ARG A 73 3.90 4.49 9.11
C ARG A 73 4.29 3.31 8.22
N SER A 74 5.07 3.57 7.16
CA SER A 74 5.62 2.50 6.32
C SER A 74 6.55 1.58 7.10
N LYS A 75 7.37 2.10 8.02
CA LYS A 75 8.21 1.30 8.93
C LYS A 75 7.40 0.47 9.93
N LEU A 76 6.23 0.96 10.32
CA LEU A 76 5.29 0.22 11.19
C LEU A 76 4.49 -0.86 10.44
N GLY A 77 4.63 -0.94 9.11
CA GLY A 77 4.01 -1.97 8.27
C GLY A 77 2.77 -1.53 7.50
N ILE A 78 2.47 -0.23 7.41
CA ILE A 78 1.41 0.28 6.52
C ILE A 78 2.01 0.57 5.14
N LYS A 79 1.50 -0.08 4.10
CA LYS A 79 1.88 0.17 2.71
C LYS A 79 0.69 0.70 1.92
N TYR A 80 0.96 1.65 1.04
CA TYR A 80 -0.03 2.24 0.15
C TYR A 80 0.34 1.95 -1.30
N LEU A 81 -0.61 1.39 -2.02
CA LEU A 81 -0.51 1.11 -3.45
C LEU A 81 -1.52 1.99 -4.20
N PRO A 82 -1.07 3.05 -4.87
CA PRO A 82 -1.94 4.01 -5.54
C PRO A 82 -2.68 3.38 -6.73
N GLN A 83 -3.70 4.09 -7.19
CA GLN A 83 -4.44 3.74 -8.41
C GLN A 83 -3.55 3.90 -9.65
N GLU A 84 -2.68 4.91 -9.66
CA GLU A 84 -1.71 5.12 -10.74
C GLU A 84 -0.58 4.08 -10.70
N PRO A 85 -0.08 3.66 -11.88
CA PRO A 85 1.01 2.68 -11.95
C PRO A 85 2.27 3.17 -11.24
N SER A 86 2.77 2.35 -10.32
CA SER A 86 3.98 2.62 -9.53
C SER A 86 5.20 1.81 -9.99
N ILE A 87 5.04 0.94 -11.00
CA ILE A 87 6.10 0.07 -11.51
C ILE A 87 7.22 0.87 -12.21
N PHE A 88 8.45 0.44 -12.03
CA PHE A 88 9.60 0.98 -12.79
C PHE A 88 9.54 0.49 -14.24
N GLN A 89 9.12 1.36 -15.14
CA GLN A 89 8.77 1.01 -16.52
C GLN A 89 9.95 0.48 -17.36
N ASN A 90 11.17 0.92 -17.07
CA ASN A 90 12.37 0.53 -17.81
C ASN A 90 13.09 -0.69 -17.22
N LEU A 91 12.72 -1.12 -16.03
CA LEU A 91 13.24 -2.32 -15.37
C LEU A 91 12.38 -3.53 -15.74
N SER A 92 12.99 -4.72 -15.77
CA SER A 92 12.29 -5.99 -15.90
C SER A 92 11.42 -6.26 -14.68
N VAL A 93 10.54 -7.24 -14.77
CA VAL A 93 9.75 -7.71 -13.61
C VAL A 93 10.69 -8.19 -12.51
N TYR A 94 11.72 -8.97 -12.85
CA TYR A 94 12.73 -9.42 -11.89
C TYR A 94 13.40 -8.25 -11.18
N GLU A 95 13.89 -7.25 -11.91
CA GLU A 95 14.54 -6.06 -11.35
C GLU A 95 13.59 -5.22 -10.50
N ASN A 96 12.31 -5.16 -10.87
CA ASN A 96 11.28 -4.50 -10.07
C ASN A 96 11.06 -5.19 -8.70
N LEU A 97 11.07 -6.52 -8.65
CA LEU A 97 10.98 -7.28 -7.40
C LEU A 97 12.27 -7.13 -6.60
N LEU A 98 13.42 -7.31 -7.24
CA LEU A 98 14.73 -7.26 -6.62
C LEU A 98 14.99 -5.91 -5.92
N GLY A 99 14.74 -4.79 -6.61
CA GLY A 99 15.06 -3.46 -6.07
C GLY A 99 14.31 -3.14 -4.78
N LEU A 100 13.06 -3.63 -4.61
CA LEU A 100 12.33 -3.46 -3.33
C LEU A 100 12.75 -4.49 -2.28
N ALA A 101 13.09 -5.72 -2.73
CA ALA A 101 13.55 -6.77 -1.83
C ALA A 101 14.90 -6.37 -1.20
N GLU A 102 15.85 -5.83 -1.96
CA GLU A 102 17.15 -5.37 -1.46
C GLU A 102 17.04 -4.26 -0.40
N ILE A 103 16.01 -3.39 -0.51
CA ILE A 103 15.76 -2.34 0.48
C ILE A 103 15.13 -2.90 1.76
N SER A 104 14.32 -3.95 1.64
CA SER A 104 13.43 -4.42 2.71
C SER A 104 13.95 -5.67 3.42
N ILE A 105 14.70 -6.54 2.72
CA ILE A 105 15.16 -7.84 3.21
C ILE A 105 16.67 -7.80 3.42
N PRO A 106 17.16 -7.97 4.65
CA PRO A 106 18.59 -7.82 4.96
C PRO A 106 19.50 -8.93 4.41
N LYS A 107 18.97 -10.14 4.24
CA LYS A 107 19.76 -11.31 3.82
C LYS A 107 19.49 -11.67 2.38
N LYS A 108 20.57 -11.86 1.60
CA LYS A 108 20.50 -12.20 0.18
C LYS A 108 19.73 -13.51 -0.08
N GLU A 109 19.96 -14.52 0.74
CA GLU A 109 19.27 -15.83 0.62
C GLU A 109 17.74 -15.70 0.78
N ASP A 110 17.28 -14.77 1.61
CA ASP A 110 15.86 -14.52 1.82
C ASP A 110 15.27 -13.68 0.68
N ILE A 111 16.09 -12.85 0.02
CA ILE A 111 15.70 -12.14 -1.23
C ILE A 111 15.39 -13.15 -2.33
N ASP A 112 16.28 -14.13 -2.55
CA ASP A 112 16.10 -15.14 -3.58
C ASP A 112 14.84 -15.99 -3.33
N LYS A 113 14.60 -16.38 -2.06
CA LYS A 113 13.36 -17.07 -1.66
C LYS A 113 12.12 -16.21 -1.89
N PHE A 114 12.16 -14.94 -1.52
CA PHE A 114 11.05 -14.01 -1.73
C PHE A 114 10.72 -13.87 -3.22
N ILE A 115 11.73 -13.68 -4.08
CA ILE A 115 11.53 -13.55 -5.52
C ILE A 115 10.95 -14.83 -6.09
N GLY A 116 11.52 -16.00 -5.75
CA GLY A 116 11.02 -17.31 -6.19
C GLY A 116 9.56 -17.51 -5.81
N LYS A 117 9.20 -17.27 -4.56
CA LYS A 117 7.83 -17.34 -4.06
C LYS A 117 6.89 -16.37 -4.79
N SER A 118 7.33 -15.14 -5.02
CA SER A 118 6.54 -14.13 -5.73
C SER A 118 6.27 -14.54 -7.19
N ILE A 119 7.26 -15.12 -7.87
CA ILE A 119 7.10 -15.62 -9.24
C ILE A 119 6.02 -16.73 -9.29
N GLU A 120 6.03 -17.63 -8.34
CA GLU A 120 5.07 -18.73 -8.26
C GLU A 120 3.67 -18.24 -7.90
N GLU A 121 3.51 -17.51 -6.79
CA GLU A 121 2.21 -17.07 -6.28
C GLU A 121 1.47 -16.13 -7.23
N PHE A 122 2.19 -15.25 -7.91
CA PHE A 122 1.59 -14.28 -8.85
C PHE A 122 1.61 -14.74 -10.31
N GLY A 123 2.19 -15.91 -10.60
CA GLY A 123 2.27 -16.47 -11.96
C GLY A 123 3.09 -15.60 -12.91
N LEU A 124 4.27 -15.14 -12.46
CA LEU A 124 5.10 -14.17 -13.18
C LEU A 124 6.14 -14.83 -14.11
N SER A 125 6.30 -16.16 -14.11
CA SER A 125 7.36 -16.88 -14.82
C SER A 125 7.48 -16.51 -16.30
N LYS A 126 6.33 -16.32 -16.99
CA LYS A 126 6.31 -16.01 -18.44
C LYS A 126 6.66 -14.55 -18.76
N ILE A 127 6.69 -13.69 -17.76
CA ILE A 127 6.87 -12.23 -17.94
C ILE A 127 8.06 -11.69 -17.14
N ILE A 128 8.84 -12.56 -16.50
CA ILE A 128 9.88 -12.19 -15.55
C ILE A 128 10.94 -11.27 -16.17
N ASP A 129 11.28 -11.49 -17.46
CA ASP A 129 12.27 -10.72 -18.20
C ASP A 129 11.66 -9.51 -18.96
N LEU A 130 10.32 -9.39 -18.99
CA LEU A 130 9.67 -8.26 -19.65
C LEU A 130 9.85 -6.98 -18.86
N LYS A 131 10.07 -5.88 -19.56
CA LYS A 131 10.11 -4.55 -18.93
C LYS A 131 8.72 -4.08 -18.50
N GLY A 132 8.64 -3.31 -17.43
CA GLY A 132 7.39 -2.79 -16.90
C GLY A 132 6.47 -2.13 -17.92
N ARG A 133 7.05 -1.42 -18.91
CA ARG A 133 6.30 -0.79 -20.01
C ARG A 133 5.63 -1.77 -20.98
N GLN A 134 6.09 -3.03 -21.03
CA GLN A 134 5.57 -4.08 -21.92
C GLN A 134 4.39 -4.85 -21.30
N LEU A 135 4.14 -4.64 -20.01
CA LEU A 135 3.12 -5.36 -19.27
C LEU A 135 1.72 -4.80 -19.53
N SER A 136 0.73 -5.67 -19.58
CA SER A 136 -0.68 -5.29 -19.51
C SER A 136 -1.01 -4.67 -18.14
N GLY A 137 -2.11 -3.95 -18.01
CA GLY A 137 -2.54 -3.35 -16.74
C GLY A 137 -2.65 -4.37 -15.61
N GLY A 138 -3.26 -5.54 -15.88
CA GLY A 138 -3.38 -6.62 -14.88
C GLY A 138 -2.04 -7.23 -14.49
N GLN A 139 -1.11 -7.41 -15.46
CA GLN A 139 0.24 -7.89 -15.17
C GLN A 139 1.01 -6.89 -14.31
N ARG A 140 0.93 -5.60 -14.64
CA ARG A 140 1.54 -4.52 -13.84
C ARG A 140 1.04 -4.56 -12.40
N ARG A 141 -0.28 -4.63 -12.20
CA ARG A 141 -0.88 -4.65 -10.86
C ARG A 141 -0.41 -5.85 -10.04
N LYS A 142 -0.29 -7.03 -10.66
CA LYS A 142 0.29 -8.21 -9.98
C LYS A 142 1.72 -7.96 -9.51
N VAL A 143 2.58 -7.40 -10.36
CA VAL A 143 3.97 -7.09 -10.00
C VAL A 143 4.05 -6.04 -8.90
N GLU A 144 3.21 -5.00 -8.94
CA GLU A 144 3.14 -3.96 -7.92
C GLU A 144 2.73 -4.52 -6.55
N ILE A 145 1.75 -5.41 -6.51
CA ILE A 145 1.33 -6.08 -5.28
C ILE A 145 2.47 -6.99 -4.77
N ALA A 146 3.01 -7.86 -5.64
CA ALA A 146 4.11 -8.75 -5.28
C ALA A 146 5.30 -7.98 -4.69
N ARG A 147 5.70 -6.89 -5.33
CA ARG A 147 6.77 -6.01 -4.89
C ARG A 147 6.51 -5.41 -3.50
N THR A 148 5.26 -5.04 -3.23
CA THR A 148 4.88 -4.45 -1.94
C THR A 148 5.05 -5.43 -0.78
N LEU A 149 4.89 -6.74 -1.05
CA LEU A 149 5.04 -7.80 -0.05
C LEU A 149 6.47 -8.00 0.44
N ALA A 150 7.49 -7.53 -0.31
CA ALA A 150 8.89 -7.61 0.13
C ALA A 150 9.14 -6.92 1.48
N ALA A 151 8.33 -5.94 1.83
CA ALA A 151 8.43 -5.20 3.09
C ALA A 151 7.58 -5.81 4.22
N GLU A 152 7.06 -7.03 4.07
CA GLU A 152 6.22 -7.75 5.04
C GLU A 152 5.14 -6.86 5.68
N PRO A 153 4.24 -6.28 4.88
CA PRO A 153 3.27 -5.31 5.39
C PRO A 153 2.26 -5.95 6.35
N LYS A 154 1.90 -5.23 7.42
CA LYS A 154 0.77 -5.56 8.28
C LYS A 154 -0.57 -5.16 7.64
N ILE A 155 -0.55 -4.03 6.95
CA ILE A 155 -1.72 -3.44 6.26
C ILE A 155 -1.28 -2.98 4.87
N ILE A 156 -2.06 -3.35 3.86
CA ILE A 156 -1.92 -2.83 2.50
C ILE A 156 -3.18 -2.04 2.16
N LEU A 157 -3.01 -0.79 1.80
CA LEU A 157 -4.06 0.08 1.27
C LEU A 157 -4.01 0.00 -0.26
N LEU A 158 -5.03 -0.59 -0.87
CA LEU A 158 -5.17 -0.71 -2.33
C LEU A 158 -6.22 0.31 -2.82
N ASP A 159 -5.78 1.39 -3.45
CA ASP A 159 -6.65 2.42 -4.00
C ASP A 159 -7.00 2.18 -5.49
#